data_6bf72d87c5f349482091cb7cb18062d2
#
_entry.id   6bf72d87c5f349482091cb7cb18062d2
#
_cell.length_a   1.000
_cell.length_b   1.000
_cell.length_c   1.000
_cell.angle_alpha   90.00
_cell.angle_beta   90.00
_cell.angle_gamma   90.00
#
_symmetry.space_group_name_H-M   'P 1'
#
loop_
_entity.id
_entity.type
_entity.pdbx_description
1 polymer ?
#
loop_
_entity_poly.entity_id
_entity_poly.type
_entity_poly.pdbx_seq_one_letter_code
_entity_poly.pdbx_strand_id
1 'polypeptide(L)'
;HFLEFEQPIAELDAKIEELRYVQNESAVDISEEIGRLDEKSQQLTKEIYSRLTPWQVTQIARHPQRPYTLDYIGDLFTDFHELHGDRAFADDLSIIGGLARFNGQACMVIGHQKGRDTKERALRNFGMSRPEGYRKALRLMRVAQKFKLPLFTFVDTPGAYPGIGAEERGQSEAI
;
A
#
# COMPACT_ATOMS: atom_id res chain seq x y z
N HIS A 1 8.31 12.01 -5.22
CA HIS A 1 9.11 10.99 -5.89
C HIS A 1 8.34 10.48 -7.11
N PHE A 2 8.85 10.80 -8.30
CA PHE A 2 8.21 10.42 -9.56
C PHE A 2 8.87 9.17 -10.14
N LEU A 3 8.08 8.31 -10.78
CA LEU A 3 8.57 7.19 -11.57
C LEU A 3 9.11 7.69 -12.92
N GLU A 4 9.90 6.87 -13.62
CA GLU A 4 10.55 7.25 -14.88
C GLU A 4 9.55 7.77 -15.93
N PHE A 5 8.41 7.11 -16.09
CA PHE A 5 7.39 7.51 -17.07
C PHE A 5 6.57 8.75 -16.63
N GLU A 6 6.71 9.20 -15.38
CA GLU A 6 6.11 10.42 -14.83
C GLU A 6 7.02 11.64 -14.98
N GLN A 7 8.27 11.49 -15.48
CA GLN A 7 9.23 12.59 -15.61
C GLN A 7 8.66 13.81 -16.34
N PRO A 8 7.90 13.66 -17.45
CA PRO A 8 7.32 14.82 -18.14
C PRO A 8 6.34 15.62 -17.25
N ILE A 9 5.63 14.95 -16.32
CA ILE A 9 4.77 15.62 -15.32
C ILE A 9 5.65 16.32 -14.30
N ALA A 10 6.69 15.66 -13.78
CA ALA A 10 7.61 16.20 -12.81
C ALA A 10 8.31 17.48 -13.30
N GLU A 11 8.75 17.49 -14.55
CA GLU A 11 9.38 18.66 -15.19
C GLU A 11 8.42 19.84 -15.28
N LEU A 12 7.17 19.57 -15.62
CA LEU A 12 6.13 20.60 -15.73
C LEU A 12 5.74 21.17 -14.36
N ASP A 13 5.59 20.29 -13.36
CA ASP A 13 5.29 20.69 -11.98
C ASP A 13 6.44 21.51 -11.37
N ALA A 14 7.69 21.13 -11.63
CA ALA A 14 8.86 21.89 -11.19
C ALA A 14 8.88 23.31 -11.77
N LYS A 15 8.52 23.46 -13.06
CA LYS A 15 8.41 24.76 -13.72
C LYS A 15 7.28 25.61 -13.13
N ILE A 16 6.15 24.98 -12.79
CA ILE A 16 5.02 25.68 -12.13
C ILE A 16 5.46 26.21 -10.77
N GLU A 17 6.16 25.41 -9.97
CA GLU A 17 6.66 25.83 -8.66
C GLU A 17 7.70 26.97 -8.77
N GLU A 18 8.59 26.92 -9.77
CA GLU A 18 9.53 28.00 -10.04
C GLU A 18 8.79 29.32 -10.35
N LEU A 19 7.77 29.28 -11.20
CA LEU A 19 6.96 30.46 -11.53
C LEU A 19 6.18 31.00 -10.33
N ARG A 20 5.63 30.12 -9.49
CA ARG A 20 4.96 30.52 -8.24
C ARG A 20 5.93 31.24 -7.28
N TYR A 21 7.16 30.75 -7.20
CA TYR A 21 8.20 31.40 -6.39
C TYR A 21 8.51 32.80 -6.93
N VAL A 22 8.73 32.94 -8.24
CA VAL A 22 8.99 34.24 -8.89
C VAL A 22 7.82 35.20 -8.70
N GLN A 23 6.58 34.75 -8.81
CA GLN A 23 5.39 35.58 -8.60
C GLN A 23 5.32 36.10 -7.16
N ASN A 24 5.71 35.32 -6.17
CA ASN A 24 5.70 35.76 -4.77
C ASN A 24 6.80 36.78 -4.45
N GLU A 25 7.92 36.77 -5.18
CA GLU A 25 9.05 37.68 -4.97
C GLU A 25 9.02 38.92 -5.85
N SER A 26 8.20 38.96 -6.89
CA SER A 26 8.13 40.08 -7.85
C SER A 26 6.72 40.65 -7.98
N ALA A 27 6.62 41.90 -8.39
CA ALA A 27 5.32 42.57 -8.67
C ALA A 27 4.72 42.14 -10.04
N VAL A 28 5.28 41.10 -10.69
CA VAL A 28 4.80 40.65 -12.00
C VAL A 28 3.70 39.63 -11.81
N ASP A 29 2.52 39.90 -12.39
CA ASP A 29 1.41 38.94 -12.39
C ASP A 29 1.58 37.93 -13.54
N ILE A 30 1.87 36.69 -13.18
CA ILE A 30 2.02 35.53 -14.10
C ILE A 30 0.97 34.44 -13.84
N SER A 31 -0.12 34.80 -13.17
CA SER A 31 -1.19 33.86 -12.77
C SER A 31 -1.80 33.12 -13.97
N GLU A 32 -1.97 33.81 -15.12
CA GLU A 32 -2.51 33.19 -16.34
C GLU A 32 -1.58 32.10 -16.88
N GLU A 33 -0.28 32.37 -16.92
CA GLU A 33 0.71 31.37 -17.37
C GLU A 33 0.79 30.18 -16.43
N ILE A 34 0.75 30.40 -15.11
CA ILE A 34 0.67 29.33 -14.12
C ILE A 34 -0.60 28.50 -14.34
N GLY A 35 -1.76 29.13 -14.50
CA GLY A 35 -3.01 28.43 -14.77
C GLY A 35 -2.95 27.55 -16.02
N ARG A 36 -2.38 28.08 -17.10
CA ARG A 36 -2.20 27.33 -18.36
C ARG A 36 -1.29 26.10 -18.19
N LEU A 37 -0.23 26.24 -17.41
CA LEU A 37 0.69 25.12 -17.13
C LEU A 37 0.06 24.10 -16.19
N ASP A 38 -0.73 24.51 -15.21
CA ASP A 38 -1.49 23.63 -14.34
C ASP A 38 -2.50 22.77 -15.15
N GLU A 39 -3.24 23.37 -16.07
CA GLU A 39 -4.15 22.66 -16.98
C GLU A 39 -3.38 21.65 -17.85
N LYS A 40 -2.23 22.07 -18.37
CA LYS A 40 -1.37 21.20 -19.19
C LYS A 40 -0.83 20.02 -18.38
N SER A 41 -0.42 20.22 -17.12
CA SER A 41 0.03 19.15 -16.22
C SER A 41 -1.09 18.14 -15.96
N GLN A 42 -2.30 18.62 -15.67
CA GLN A 42 -3.46 17.75 -15.49
C GLN A 42 -3.81 16.95 -16.75
N GLN A 43 -3.77 17.58 -17.93
CA GLN A 43 -4.03 16.90 -19.18
C GLN A 43 -2.96 15.84 -19.48
N LEU A 44 -1.68 16.16 -19.29
CA LEU A 44 -0.57 15.25 -19.47
C LEU A 44 -0.66 14.03 -18.51
N THR A 45 -1.02 14.30 -17.26
CA THR A 45 -1.28 13.25 -16.27
C THR A 45 -2.38 12.29 -16.75
N LYS A 46 -3.52 12.81 -17.21
CA LYS A 46 -4.60 11.97 -17.75
C LYS A 46 -4.15 11.15 -18.96
N GLU A 47 -3.38 11.73 -19.86
CA GLU A 47 -2.85 11.03 -21.03
C GLU A 47 -1.92 9.89 -20.66
N ILE A 48 -0.94 10.13 -19.80
CA ILE A 48 0.02 9.12 -19.35
C ILE A 48 -0.71 7.98 -18.64
N TYR A 49 -1.57 8.31 -17.65
CA TYR A 49 -2.26 7.30 -16.85
C TYR A 49 -3.35 6.54 -17.62
N SER A 50 -3.86 7.07 -18.72
CA SER A 50 -4.83 6.36 -19.58
C SER A 50 -4.20 5.26 -20.45
N ARG A 51 -2.87 5.25 -20.59
CA ARG A 51 -2.13 4.35 -21.51
C ARG A 51 -1.02 3.58 -20.81
N LEU A 52 -1.13 3.35 -19.50
CA LEU A 52 -0.13 2.60 -18.75
C LEU A 52 0.03 1.18 -19.27
N THR A 53 1.27 0.76 -19.43
CA THR A 53 1.59 -0.65 -19.66
C THR A 53 1.39 -1.47 -18.39
N PRO A 54 1.22 -2.80 -18.45
CA PRO A 54 1.15 -3.67 -17.27
C PRO A 54 2.35 -3.51 -16.33
N TRP A 55 3.54 -3.26 -16.88
CA TRP A 55 4.74 -3.00 -16.09
C TRP A 55 4.65 -1.67 -15.31
N GLN A 56 4.21 -0.61 -15.97
CA GLN A 56 4.01 0.70 -15.31
C GLN A 56 2.95 0.63 -14.20
N VAL A 57 1.86 -0.12 -14.41
CA VAL A 57 0.86 -0.39 -13.36
C VAL A 57 1.52 -1.11 -12.17
N THR A 58 2.39 -2.09 -12.42
CA THR A 58 3.13 -2.79 -11.37
C THR A 58 4.08 -1.85 -10.63
N GLN A 59 4.76 -0.94 -11.32
CA GLN A 59 5.63 0.06 -10.72
C GLN A 59 4.85 1.02 -9.80
N ILE A 60 3.68 1.49 -10.24
CA ILE A 60 2.78 2.31 -9.40
C ILE A 60 2.31 1.53 -8.17
N ALA A 61 1.88 0.28 -8.34
CA ALA A 61 1.46 -0.58 -7.23
C ALA A 61 2.56 -0.79 -6.19
N ARG A 62 3.82 -0.73 -6.60
CA ARG A 62 5.01 -0.88 -5.74
C ARG A 62 5.68 0.45 -5.37
N HIS A 63 5.02 1.57 -5.63
CA HIS A 63 5.59 2.88 -5.32
C HIS A 63 5.93 2.99 -3.82
N PRO A 64 7.14 3.47 -3.44
CA PRO A 64 7.59 3.46 -2.04
C PRO A 64 6.78 4.36 -1.12
N GLN A 65 6.06 5.33 -1.67
CA GLN A 65 5.20 6.26 -0.90
C GLN A 65 3.74 5.79 -0.80
N ARG A 66 3.38 4.63 -1.37
CA ARG A 66 2.02 4.11 -1.20
C ARG A 66 1.73 3.78 0.26
N PRO A 67 0.47 3.99 0.71
CA PRO A 67 0.04 3.50 2.01
C PRO A 67 0.16 1.97 2.09
N TYR A 68 0.48 1.47 3.29
CA TYR A 68 0.49 0.05 3.62
C TYR A 68 -0.72 -0.29 4.48
N THR A 69 -0.92 -1.56 4.80
CA THR A 69 -2.08 -2.01 5.57
C THR A 69 -2.26 -1.26 6.90
N LEU A 70 -1.18 -1.03 7.65
CA LEU A 70 -1.24 -0.29 8.91
C LEU A 70 -1.66 1.18 8.73
N ASP A 71 -1.27 1.81 7.61
CA ASP A 71 -1.71 3.18 7.30
C ASP A 71 -3.22 3.21 7.07
N TYR A 72 -3.74 2.28 6.23
CA TYR A 72 -5.18 2.15 6.01
C TYR A 72 -5.95 1.82 7.29
N ILE A 73 -5.38 0.98 8.18
CA ILE A 73 -6.01 0.67 9.46
C ILE A 73 -6.12 1.94 10.31
N GLY A 74 -5.05 2.75 10.39
CA GLY A 74 -5.05 3.99 11.15
C GLY A 74 -6.02 5.06 10.63
N ASP A 75 -6.17 5.14 9.30
CA ASP A 75 -6.97 6.18 8.66
C ASP A 75 -8.47 5.83 8.54
N LEU A 76 -8.79 4.54 8.35
CA LEU A 76 -10.15 4.10 7.99
C LEU A 76 -10.90 3.38 9.11
N PHE A 77 -10.18 2.84 10.10
CA PHE A 77 -10.76 2.00 11.14
C PHE A 77 -10.53 2.56 12.54
N THR A 78 -11.42 2.19 13.48
CA THR A 78 -11.27 2.46 14.90
C THR A 78 -11.21 1.15 15.70
N ASP A 79 -10.76 1.21 16.94
CA ASP A 79 -10.74 0.09 17.90
C ASP A 79 -10.03 -1.16 17.32
N PHE A 80 -8.90 -0.97 16.63
CA PHE A 80 -8.16 -2.09 16.07
C PHE A 80 -7.47 -2.90 17.16
N HIS A 81 -7.78 -4.21 17.20
CA HIS A 81 -7.17 -5.21 18.06
C HIS A 81 -6.49 -6.26 17.22
N GLU A 82 -5.16 -6.21 17.13
CA GLU A 82 -4.38 -7.18 16.38
C GLU A 82 -4.45 -8.57 17.00
N LEU A 83 -4.63 -9.60 16.16
CA LEU A 83 -4.66 -11.00 16.53
C LEU A 83 -3.45 -11.72 15.92
N HIS A 84 -2.58 -12.22 16.76
CA HIS A 84 -1.30 -12.80 16.38
C HIS A 84 -1.35 -14.33 16.27
N GLY A 85 -0.47 -14.86 15.41
CA GLY A 85 -0.16 -16.27 15.30
C GLY A 85 -1.18 -17.15 14.58
N ASP A 86 -0.71 -18.29 14.11
CA ASP A 86 -1.50 -19.29 13.38
C ASP A 86 -2.14 -20.35 14.30
N ARG A 87 -1.80 -20.36 15.58
CA ARG A 87 -2.20 -21.38 16.55
C ARG A 87 -1.64 -22.78 16.25
N ALA A 88 -0.56 -22.86 15.46
CA ALA A 88 0.10 -24.12 15.10
C ALA A 88 1.63 -24.03 15.24
N PHE A 89 2.27 -23.02 14.66
CA PHE A 89 3.71 -22.90 14.65
C PHE A 89 4.21 -21.57 15.21
N ALA A 90 3.85 -20.44 14.58
CA ALA A 90 4.36 -19.12 14.96
C ALA A 90 3.46 -17.98 14.46
N ASP A 91 3.86 -16.74 14.80
CA ASP A 91 3.36 -15.55 14.14
C ASP A 91 4.19 -15.22 12.91
N ASP A 92 3.58 -14.51 11.96
CA ASP A 92 4.24 -13.92 10.80
C ASP A 92 3.81 -12.46 10.65
N LEU A 93 4.76 -11.56 10.87
CA LEU A 93 4.53 -10.12 10.86
C LEU A 93 4.37 -9.54 9.44
N SER A 94 4.51 -10.35 8.39
CA SER A 94 4.20 -9.95 7.02
C SER A 94 2.69 -9.89 6.75
N ILE A 95 1.87 -10.50 7.61
CA ILE A 95 0.42 -10.38 7.60
C ILE A 95 -0.04 -9.76 8.92
N ILE A 96 -0.75 -8.66 8.80
CA ILE A 96 -1.48 -8.00 9.88
C ILE A 96 -2.92 -8.45 9.82
N GLY A 97 -3.51 -8.77 10.96
CA GLY A 97 -4.93 -9.09 11.01
C GLY A 97 -5.51 -8.89 12.39
N GLY A 98 -6.77 -8.52 12.45
CA GLY A 98 -7.44 -8.26 13.72
C GLY A 98 -8.86 -7.76 13.57
N LEU A 99 -9.49 -7.59 14.72
CA LEU A 99 -10.81 -6.99 14.85
C LEU A 99 -10.71 -5.47 14.80
N ALA A 100 -11.66 -4.83 14.17
CA ALA A 100 -11.74 -3.37 14.10
C ALA A 100 -13.21 -2.91 13.98
N ARG A 101 -13.40 -1.59 13.90
CA ARG A 101 -14.69 -1.00 13.50
C ARG A 101 -14.51 -0.14 12.26
N PHE A 102 -15.41 -0.31 11.31
CA PHE A 102 -15.54 0.56 10.15
C PHE A 102 -16.90 1.27 10.21
N ASN A 103 -16.91 2.59 10.31
CA ASN A 103 -18.13 3.37 10.52
C ASN A 103 -18.98 2.85 11.71
N GLY A 104 -18.34 2.48 12.81
CA GLY A 104 -18.98 1.95 14.01
C GLY A 104 -19.36 0.48 13.96
N GLN A 105 -19.33 -0.17 12.78
CA GLN A 105 -19.65 -1.58 12.61
C GLN A 105 -18.41 -2.45 12.83
N ALA A 106 -18.55 -3.49 13.66
CA ALA A 106 -17.47 -4.47 13.88
C ALA A 106 -17.13 -5.22 12.59
N CYS A 107 -15.84 -5.40 12.33
CA CYS A 107 -15.31 -6.08 11.15
C CYS A 107 -14.00 -6.81 11.47
N MET A 108 -13.56 -7.63 10.52
CA MET A 108 -12.23 -8.24 10.48
C MET A 108 -11.42 -7.55 9.39
N VAL A 109 -10.17 -7.20 9.71
CA VAL A 109 -9.21 -6.63 8.75
C VAL A 109 -8.02 -7.55 8.65
N ILE A 110 -7.59 -7.87 7.43
CA ILE A 110 -6.41 -8.70 7.14
C ILE A 110 -5.65 -8.06 5.97
N GLY A 111 -4.33 -7.92 6.09
CA GLY A 111 -3.55 -7.38 4.97
C GLY A 111 -2.07 -7.67 5.09
N HIS A 112 -1.37 -7.55 3.96
CA HIS A 112 0.08 -7.61 3.93
C HIS A 112 0.69 -6.32 4.46
N GLN A 113 1.77 -6.44 5.22
CA GLN A 113 2.56 -5.30 5.68
C GLN A 113 4.00 -5.46 5.24
N LYS A 114 4.45 -4.51 4.44
CA LYS A 114 5.86 -4.30 4.12
C LYS A 114 6.46 -3.30 5.12
N GLY A 115 7.74 -3.27 5.31
CA GLY A 115 8.38 -2.27 6.14
C GLY A 115 8.76 -1.02 5.36
N ARG A 116 8.82 0.13 6.02
CA ARG A 116 9.28 1.38 5.40
C ARG A 116 10.80 1.53 5.45
N ASP A 117 11.42 1.14 6.54
CA ASP A 117 12.88 1.13 6.69
C ASP A 117 13.46 -0.30 6.59
N THR A 118 14.78 -0.41 6.58
CA THR A 118 15.48 -1.69 6.43
C THR A 118 15.17 -2.66 7.57
N LYS A 119 15.09 -2.15 8.82
CA LYS A 119 14.81 -2.97 10.00
C LYS A 119 13.39 -3.53 9.95
N GLU A 120 12.42 -2.69 9.66
CA GLU A 120 11.03 -3.09 9.56
C GLU A 120 10.81 -4.05 8.37
N ARG A 121 11.45 -3.79 7.22
CA ARG A 121 11.41 -4.70 6.06
C ARG A 121 11.93 -6.09 6.40
N ALA A 122 13.05 -6.17 7.10
CA ALA A 122 13.59 -7.47 7.55
C ALA A 122 12.62 -8.17 8.51
N LEU A 123 12.06 -7.45 9.49
CA LEU A 123 11.11 -7.98 10.46
C LEU A 123 9.86 -8.55 9.80
N ARG A 124 9.36 -7.90 8.75
CA ARG A 124 8.15 -8.30 7.99
C ARG A 124 8.47 -9.13 6.75
N ASN A 125 9.70 -9.63 6.66
CA ASN A 125 10.17 -10.42 5.53
C ASN A 125 9.81 -9.80 4.16
N PHE A 126 9.93 -8.48 4.04
CA PHE A 126 9.62 -7.71 2.82
C PHE A 126 8.18 -7.87 2.31
N GLY A 127 7.25 -8.27 3.16
CA GLY A 127 5.87 -8.58 2.78
C GLY A 127 5.71 -9.95 2.11
N MET A 128 6.73 -10.79 2.18
CA MET A 128 6.67 -12.18 1.70
C MET A 128 6.26 -13.10 2.83
N SER A 129 5.03 -13.58 2.79
CA SER A 129 4.47 -14.38 3.88
C SER A 129 4.96 -15.82 3.87
N ARG A 130 5.16 -16.35 5.08
CA ARG A 130 5.44 -17.75 5.37
C ARG A 130 4.14 -18.55 5.54
N PRO A 131 4.16 -19.89 5.60
CA PRO A 131 2.96 -20.70 5.81
C PRO A 131 2.12 -20.26 7.02
N GLU A 132 2.78 -19.92 8.12
CA GLU A 132 2.13 -19.45 9.35
C GLU A 132 1.39 -18.12 9.18
N GLY A 133 1.84 -17.24 8.26
CA GLY A 133 1.12 -16.02 7.89
C GLY A 133 -0.19 -16.32 7.16
N TYR A 134 -0.16 -17.19 6.17
CA TYR A 134 -1.36 -17.62 5.45
C TYR A 134 -2.34 -18.38 6.37
N ARG A 135 -1.85 -19.25 7.24
CA ARG A 135 -2.69 -19.95 8.23
C ARG A 135 -3.29 -19.00 9.26
N LYS A 136 -2.55 -17.97 9.68
CA LYS A 136 -3.12 -16.86 10.48
C LYS A 136 -4.26 -16.19 9.75
N ALA A 137 -4.08 -15.81 8.50
CA ALA A 137 -5.13 -15.21 7.68
C ALA A 137 -6.37 -16.11 7.60
N LEU A 138 -6.19 -17.40 7.28
CA LEU A 138 -7.29 -18.38 7.25
C LEU A 138 -8.01 -18.47 8.60
N ARG A 139 -7.27 -18.53 9.70
CA ARG A 139 -7.83 -18.56 11.06
C ARG A 139 -8.73 -17.33 11.31
N LEU A 140 -8.27 -16.14 10.93
CA LEU A 140 -9.03 -14.90 11.10
C LEU A 140 -10.25 -14.85 10.18
N MET A 141 -10.16 -15.36 8.96
CA MET A 141 -11.32 -15.51 8.06
C MET A 141 -12.39 -16.43 8.66
N ARG A 142 -11.98 -17.55 9.27
CA ARG A 142 -12.90 -18.44 9.98
C ARG A 142 -13.56 -17.79 11.20
N VAL A 143 -12.83 -16.94 11.93
CA VAL A 143 -13.41 -16.15 13.01
C VAL A 143 -14.44 -15.16 12.46
N ALA A 144 -14.11 -14.43 11.38
CA ALA A 144 -15.04 -13.52 10.73
C ALA A 144 -16.31 -14.24 10.26
N GLN A 145 -16.16 -15.41 9.64
CA GLN A 145 -17.29 -16.26 9.21
C GLN A 145 -18.17 -16.68 10.41
N LYS A 146 -17.56 -17.16 11.49
CA LYS A 146 -18.27 -17.61 12.69
C LYS A 146 -19.13 -16.51 13.31
N PHE A 147 -18.61 -15.30 13.37
CA PHE A 147 -19.29 -14.15 13.96
C PHE A 147 -20.03 -13.27 12.93
N LYS A 148 -20.06 -13.70 11.67
CA LYS A 148 -20.69 -12.97 10.54
C LYS A 148 -20.19 -11.53 10.41
N LEU A 149 -18.88 -11.34 10.60
CA LEU A 149 -18.25 -10.04 10.45
C LEU A 149 -17.90 -9.75 8.99
N PRO A 150 -18.12 -8.53 8.51
CA PRO A 150 -17.52 -8.08 7.26
C PRO A 150 -16.01 -8.26 7.29
N LEU A 151 -15.42 -8.66 6.15
CA LEU A 151 -13.99 -8.88 6.00
C LEU A 151 -13.41 -7.87 5.02
N PHE A 152 -12.41 -7.11 5.46
CA PHE A 152 -11.59 -6.24 4.63
C PHE A 152 -10.23 -6.88 4.40
N THR A 153 -9.81 -6.97 3.16
CA THR A 153 -8.50 -7.53 2.79
C THR A 153 -7.67 -6.52 2.00
N PHE A 154 -6.39 -6.37 2.38
CA PHE A 154 -5.42 -5.53 1.70
C PHE A 154 -4.29 -6.41 1.17
N VAL A 155 -4.31 -6.67 -0.15
CA VAL A 155 -3.30 -7.52 -0.80
C VAL A 155 -2.17 -6.65 -1.31
N ASP A 156 -0.99 -6.75 -0.70
CA ASP A 156 0.19 -5.98 -1.06
C ASP A 156 1.47 -6.80 -0.78
N THR A 157 1.80 -7.70 -1.69
CA THR A 157 2.96 -8.59 -1.56
C THR A 157 3.71 -8.74 -2.89
N PRO A 158 5.05 -8.88 -2.86
CA PRO A 158 5.81 -9.29 -4.04
C PRO A 158 5.66 -10.78 -4.36
N GLY A 159 5.19 -11.60 -3.40
CA GLY A 159 5.01 -13.04 -3.52
C GLY A 159 5.14 -13.75 -2.17
N ALA A 160 4.95 -15.06 -2.18
CA ALA A 160 5.16 -15.91 -1.02
C ALA A 160 6.67 -16.09 -0.73
N TYR A 161 7.04 -16.32 0.52
CA TYR A 161 8.42 -16.60 0.88
C TYR A 161 8.89 -17.97 0.32
N PRO A 162 9.97 -18.01 -0.46
CA PRO A 162 10.43 -19.22 -1.16
C PRO A 162 11.51 -20.00 -0.39
N GLY A 163 11.69 -19.76 0.90
CA GLY A 163 12.76 -20.38 1.70
C GLY A 163 12.47 -21.81 2.08
N ILE A 164 13.52 -22.54 2.52
CA ILE A 164 13.45 -23.95 2.96
C ILE A 164 12.39 -24.15 4.04
N GLY A 165 12.36 -23.29 5.07
CA GLY A 165 11.35 -23.38 6.12
C GLY A 165 9.91 -23.19 5.64
N ALA A 166 9.69 -22.53 4.51
CA ALA A 166 8.37 -22.44 3.88
C ALA A 166 7.98 -23.77 3.26
N GLU A 167 8.88 -24.41 2.52
CA GLU A 167 8.64 -25.73 1.94
C GLU A 167 8.43 -26.81 3.03
N GLU A 168 9.25 -26.81 4.07
CA GLU A 168 9.12 -27.73 5.21
C GLU A 168 7.76 -27.63 5.91
N ARG A 169 7.18 -26.45 5.96
CA ARG A 169 5.89 -26.18 6.62
C ARG A 169 4.70 -26.05 5.67
N GLY A 170 4.86 -26.49 4.41
CA GLY A 170 3.76 -26.62 3.46
C GLY A 170 3.24 -25.29 2.91
N GLN A 171 4.14 -24.47 2.33
CA GLN A 171 3.78 -23.18 1.74
C GLN A 171 2.66 -23.30 0.70
N SER A 172 2.76 -24.27 -0.19
CA SER A 172 1.76 -24.51 -1.24
C SER A 172 0.38 -24.88 -0.69
N GLU A 173 0.35 -25.63 0.41
CA GLU A 173 -0.93 -26.01 1.07
C GLU A 173 -1.52 -24.82 1.84
N ALA A 174 -0.67 -23.96 2.44
CA ALA A 174 -1.11 -22.84 3.24
C ALA A 174 -1.71 -21.69 2.40
N ILE A 175 -1.25 -21.53 1.16
CA ILE A 175 -1.77 -20.56 0.20
C ILE A 175 -3.14 -20.99 -0.31
#